data_e8e886337a190e43b2ed818543565d49
#
_entry.id   e8e886337a190e43b2ed818543565d49
#
_cell.length_a   1.000
_cell.length_b   1.000
_cell.length_c   1.000
_cell.angle_alpha   90.00
_cell.angle_beta   90.00
_cell.angle_gamma   90.00
#
_symmetry.space_group_name_H-M   'P 1'
#
loop_
_entity.id
_entity.type
_entity.pdbx_description
1 polymer ?
#
loop_
_entity_poly.entity_id
_entity_poly.type
_entity_poly.pdbx_seq_one_letter_code
_entity_poly.pdbx_strand_id
1 'polypeptide(L)'
;TRWHYSVSTDVCARLVEIISGQSIDRFLQERIFGPLGMRDTSYHVSPQELSRLAELYSVADWFDPNLSPETLEKAWQSGAKLKPLSGFESEIYKAPHNCLRGGHGLVSTALDYLKFARMLLQYGKWEGERLLSHKTVELMRVNHLSSDFFPLEIRNNPLKGEGWGLGVSVNMDPAQSMSLGSQGSYGW
;
A
#
# COMPACT_ATOMS: atom_id res chain seq x y z
N THR A 1 -5.97 5.72 -24.89
CA THR A 1 -5.13 5.36 -23.75
C THR A 1 -5.69 6.03 -22.52
N ARG A 2 -5.80 5.31 -21.41
CA ARG A 2 -6.22 5.86 -20.10
C ARG A 2 -5.31 5.35 -19.00
N TRP A 3 -5.22 6.09 -17.91
CA TRP A 3 -4.61 5.58 -16.68
C TRP A 3 -5.49 4.46 -16.09
N HIS A 4 -4.88 3.42 -15.58
CA HIS A 4 -5.60 2.30 -15.00
C HIS A 4 -4.83 1.73 -13.80
N TYR A 5 -5.45 1.75 -12.63
CA TYR A 5 -4.90 1.12 -11.43
C TYR A 5 -5.10 -0.41 -11.51
N SER A 6 -4.00 -1.15 -11.45
CA SER A 6 -4.03 -2.61 -11.55
C SER A 6 -2.75 -3.24 -10.94
N VAL A 7 -2.28 -4.34 -11.53
CA VAL A 7 -1.16 -5.17 -11.06
C VAL A 7 0.25 -4.64 -11.43
N SER A 8 0.40 -3.38 -11.77
CA SER A 8 1.70 -2.83 -12.22
C SER A 8 2.79 -2.95 -11.16
N THR A 9 2.43 -2.80 -9.87
CA THR A 9 3.38 -2.97 -8.76
C THR A 9 3.84 -4.42 -8.59
N ASP A 10 3.00 -5.41 -8.92
CA ASP A 10 3.40 -6.82 -8.95
C ASP A 10 4.43 -7.07 -10.06
N VAL A 11 4.23 -6.45 -11.24
CA VAL A 11 5.21 -6.48 -12.33
C VAL A 11 6.53 -5.81 -11.91
N CYS A 12 6.47 -4.67 -11.22
CA CYS A 12 7.66 -4.00 -10.67
C CYS A 12 8.40 -4.90 -9.69
N ALA A 13 7.71 -5.58 -8.77
CA ALA A 13 8.34 -6.52 -7.85
C ALA A 13 9.06 -7.64 -8.60
N ARG A 14 8.42 -8.19 -9.64
CA ARG A 14 9.08 -9.22 -10.47
C ARG A 14 10.32 -8.70 -11.21
N LEU A 15 10.30 -7.47 -11.70
CA LEU A 15 11.48 -6.84 -12.30
C LEU A 15 12.60 -6.66 -11.27
N VAL A 16 12.28 -6.27 -10.03
CA VAL A 16 13.25 -6.19 -8.94
C VAL A 16 13.91 -7.54 -8.70
N GLU A 17 13.14 -8.64 -8.66
CA GLU A 17 13.68 -9.99 -8.49
C GLU A 17 14.65 -10.36 -9.63
N ILE A 18 14.25 -10.11 -10.88
CA ILE A 18 15.08 -10.45 -12.05
C ILE A 18 16.39 -9.65 -12.06
N ILE A 19 16.32 -8.35 -11.77
CA ILE A 19 17.48 -7.46 -11.83
C ILE A 19 18.42 -7.70 -10.64
N SER A 20 17.87 -7.94 -9.45
CA SER A 20 18.66 -8.13 -8.23
C SER A 20 19.19 -9.58 -8.07
N GLY A 21 18.56 -10.54 -8.74
CA GLY A 21 18.83 -11.98 -8.53
C GLY A 21 18.34 -12.49 -7.16
N GLN A 22 17.49 -11.74 -6.47
CA GLN A 22 16.96 -12.07 -5.14
C GLN A 22 15.43 -12.17 -5.19
N SER A 23 14.82 -12.96 -4.31
CA SER A 23 13.37 -12.87 -4.07
C SER A 23 12.99 -11.52 -3.48
N ILE A 24 11.75 -11.07 -3.73
CA ILE A 24 11.31 -9.73 -3.32
C ILE A 24 11.32 -9.57 -1.79
N ASP A 25 10.95 -10.59 -1.03
CA ASP A 25 11.01 -10.56 0.44
C ASP A 25 12.43 -10.36 0.96
N ARG A 26 13.40 -11.09 0.39
CA ARG A 26 14.80 -10.94 0.74
C ARG A 26 15.34 -9.56 0.36
N PHE A 27 15.00 -9.09 -0.83
CA PHE A 27 15.40 -7.75 -1.28
C PHE A 27 14.86 -6.66 -0.35
N LEU A 28 13.58 -6.72 0.00
CA LEU A 28 12.95 -5.75 0.91
C LEU A 28 13.56 -5.85 2.32
N GLN A 29 13.81 -7.07 2.81
CA GLN A 29 14.43 -7.27 4.11
C GLN A 29 15.83 -6.65 4.18
N GLU A 30 16.66 -6.88 3.17
CA GLU A 30 18.06 -6.39 3.15
C GLU A 30 18.16 -4.89 2.86
N ARG A 31 17.27 -4.35 2.04
CA ARG A 31 17.37 -2.96 1.53
C ARG A 31 16.48 -1.97 2.25
N ILE A 32 15.41 -2.40 2.89
CA ILE A 32 14.41 -1.52 3.50
C ILE A 32 14.16 -1.90 4.96
N PHE A 33 13.65 -3.11 5.22
CA PHE A 33 13.16 -3.45 6.55
C PHE A 33 14.29 -3.54 7.57
N GLY A 34 15.40 -4.19 7.23
CA GLY A 34 16.58 -4.30 8.10
C GLY A 34 17.17 -2.93 8.44
N PRO A 35 17.56 -2.10 7.44
CA PRO A 35 18.09 -0.76 7.69
C PRO A 35 17.16 0.17 8.48
N LEU A 36 15.84 0.02 8.33
CA LEU A 36 14.85 0.80 9.10
C LEU A 36 14.51 0.19 10.45
N GLY A 37 14.98 -1.02 10.75
CA GLY A 37 14.63 -1.75 11.97
C GLY A 37 13.14 -2.15 12.03
N MET A 38 12.52 -2.43 10.88
CA MET A 38 11.12 -2.85 10.74
C MET A 38 11.01 -4.36 10.97
N ARG A 39 11.06 -4.76 12.24
CA ARG A 39 11.18 -6.18 12.63
C ARG A 39 9.90 -6.99 12.49
N ASP A 40 8.76 -6.31 12.53
CA ASP A 40 7.43 -6.91 12.43
C ASP A 40 6.81 -6.73 11.02
N THR A 41 7.66 -6.52 10.00
CA THR A 41 7.21 -6.34 8.61
C THR A 41 7.72 -7.48 7.74
N SER A 42 6.80 -8.25 7.17
CA SER A 42 7.14 -9.44 6.36
C SER A 42 5.95 -9.89 5.50
N TYR A 43 6.17 -10.86 4.61
CA TYR A 43 5.09 -11.48 3.83
C TYR A 43 4.35 -12.59 4.57
N HIS A 44 4.87 -13.07 5.68
CA HIS A 44 4.20 -14.05 6.52
C HIS A 44 4.59 -13.86 7.99
N VAL A 45 3.72 -14.27 8.88
CA VAL A 45 3.93 -14.19 10.33
C VAL A 45 4.43 -15.55 10.83
N SER A 46 5.48 -15.52 11.65
CA SER A 46 5.99 -16.76 12.26
C SER A 46 4.92 -17.41 13.14
N PRO A 47 4.92 -18.76 13.29
CA PRO A 47 3.95 -19.44 14.14
C PRO A 47 3.92 -18.91 15.58
N GLN A 48 5.06 -18.44 16.09
CA GLN A 48 5.20 -17.89 17.45
C GLN A 48 4.52 -16.53 17.61
N GLU A 49 4.33 -15.82 16.51
CA GLU A 49 3.77 -14.46 16.50
C GLU A 49 2.33 -14.38 15.97
N LEU A 50 1.75 -15.51 15.54
CA LEU A 50 0.38 -15.55 15.03
C LEU A 50 -0.66 -14.95 15.99
N SER A 51 -0.43 -15.05 17.31
CA SER A 51 -1.30 -14.43 18.31
C SER A 51 -1.32 -12.90 18.30
N ARG A 52 -0.33 -12.28 17.64
CA ARG A 52 -0.24 -10.82 17.43
C ARG A 52 -0.91 -10.37 16.14
N LEU A 53 -1.21 -11.28 15.23
CA LEU A 53 -1.86 -10.95 13.96
C LEU A 53 -3.30 -10.50 14.24
N ALA A 54 -3.62 -9.26 13.88
CA ALA A 54 -4.95 -8.72 14.00
C ALA A 54 -5.90 -9.43 13.02
N GLU A 55 -7.10 -9.72 13.49
CA GLU A 55 -8.14 -10.31 12.65
C GLU A 55 -8.87 -9.23 11.85
N LEU A 56 -9.12 -9.49 10.59
CA LEU A 56 -9.88 -8.60 9.72
C LEU A 56 -11.36 -8.93 9.82
N TYR A 57 -12.20 -7.90 9.86
CA TYR A 57 -13.65 -8.02 9.94
C TYR A 57 -14.33 -7.24 8.82
N SER A 58 -15.43 -7.77 8.30
CA SER A 58 -16.27 -7.08 7.32
C SER A 58 -17.75 -7.33 7.60
N VAL A 59 -18.61 -6.43 7.12
CA VAL A 59 -20.08 -6.61 7.10
C VAL A 59 -20.56 -7.37 5.86
N ALA A 60 -19.71 -7.53 4.85
CA ALA A 60 -20.03 -8.20 3.60
C ALA A 60 -18.80 -8.99 3.11
N ASP A 61 -19.00 -9.88 2.16
CA ASP A 61 -17.91 -10.56 1.48
C ASP A 61 -17.13 -9.53 0.65
N TRP A 62 -15.87 -9.33 1.01
CA TRP A 62 -14.98 -8.39 0.33
C TRP A 62 -14.66 -8.79 -1.12
N PHE A 63 -14.81 -10.06 -1.45
CA PHE A 63 -14.59 -10.61 -2.78
C PHE A 63 -15.86 -10.70 -3.63
N ASP A 64 -17.02 -10.27 -3.10
CA ASP A 64 -18.23 -10.17 -3.91
C ASP A 64 -17.98 -9.19 -5.07
N PRO A 65 -18.05 -9.64 -6.34
CA PRO A 65 -17.85 -8.77 -7.50
C PRO A 65 -18.90 -7.64 -7.59
N ASN A 66 -20.04 -7.77 -6.89
CA ASN A 66 -21.08 -6.77 -6.81
C ASN A 66 -20.93 -5.85 -5.60
N LEU A 67 -19.87 -6.01 -4.82
CA LEU A 67 -19.62 -5.15 -3.67
C LEU A 67 -19.41 -3.70 -4.13
N SER A 68 -20.22 -2.81 -3.61
CA SER A 68 -20.11 -1.37 -3.86
C SER A 68 -20.16 -0.61 -2.53
N PRO A 69 -19.72 0.66 -2.50
CA PRO A 69 -19.88 1.51 -1.32
C PRO A 69 -21.33 1.55 -0.83
N GLU A 70 -22.30 1.60 -1.74
CA GLU A 70 -23.72 1.64 -1.40
C GLU A 70 -24.20 0.32 -0.77
N THR A 71 -23.69 -0.83 -1.23
CA THR A 71 -24.05 -2.13 -0.63
C THR A 71 -23.45 -2.28 0.77
N LEU A 72 -22.22 -1.78 0.99
CA LEU A 72 -21.59 -1.73 2.31
C LEU A 72 -22.36 -0.80 3.26
N GLU A 73 -22.72 0.38 2.79
CA GLU A 73 -23.48 1.34 3.59
C GLU A 73 -24.85 0.79 3.97
N LYS A 74 -25.57 0.20 3.03
CA LYS A 74 -26.87 -0.45 3.29
C LYS A 74 -26.73 -1.59 4.31
N ALA A 75 -25.70 -2.42 4.19
CA ALA A 75 -25.43 -3.48 5.15
C ALA A 75 -25.18 -2.91 6.54
N TRP A 76 -24.39 -1.85 6.64
CA TRP A 76 -24.13 -1.17 7.91
C TRP A 76 -25.39 -0.56 8.51
N GLN A 77 -26.17 0.18 7.72
CA GLN A 77 -27.44 0.82 8.15
C GLN A 77 -28.50 -0.21 8.57
N SER A 78 -28.49 -1.40 7.97
CA SER A 78 -29.38 -2.50 8.37
C SER A 78 -28.99 -3.19 9.67
N GLY A 79 -27.89 -2.75 10.31
CA GLY A 79 -27.38 -3.36 11.54
C GLY A 79 -26.68 -4.70 11.32
N ALA A 80 -26.11 -4.92 10.13
CA ALA A 80 -25.33 -6.12 9.87
C ALA A 80 -24.13 -6.21 10.84
N LYS A 81 -23.94 -7.39 11.43
CA LYS A 81 -22.85 -7.65 12.36
C LYS A 81 -21.55 -7.86 11.59
N LEU A 82 -20.47 -7.33 12.13
CA LEU A 82 -19.11 -7.65 11.67
C LEU A 82 -18.86 -9.16 11.82
N LYS A 83 -18.32 -9.76 10.78
CA LYS A 83 -17.86 -11.15 10.76
C LYS A 83 -16.36 -11.18 10.44
N PRO A 84 -15.60 -12.11 11.04
CA PRO A 84 -14.23 -12.31 10.64
C PRO A 84 -14.17 -12.56 9.12
N LEU A 85 -13.21 -11.89 8.47
CA LEU A 85 -12.95 -12.13 7.05
C LEU A 85 -12.27 -13.49 6.93
N SER A 86 -12.97 -14.45 6.32
CA SER A 86 -12.45 -15.81 6.12
C SER A 86 -11.97 -16.00 4.68
N GLY A 87 -11.04 -16.92 4.49
CA GLY A 87 -10.54 -17.30 3.18
C GLY A 87 -9.09 -16.91 2.92
N PHE A 88 -8.74 -16.81 1.65
CA PHE A 88 -7.35 -16.63 1.20
C PHE A 88 -6.63 -15.47 1.89
N GLU A 89 -7.27 -14.33 2.03
CA GLU A 89 -6.66 -13.12 2.62
C GLU A 89 -6.29 -13.27 4.10
N SER A 90 -7.01 -14.12 4.84
CA SER A 90 -6.67 -14.37 6.24
C SER A 90 -5.62 -15.46 6.40
N GLU A 91 -5.42 -16.31 5.40
CA GLU A 91 -4.55 -17.47 5.47
C GLU A 91 -3.16 -17.23 4.85
N ILE A 92 -3.04 -16.33 3.86
CA ILE A 92 -1.78 -16.10 3.13
C ILE A 92 -0.65 -15.61 4.05
N TYR A 93 -0.97 -14.98 5.17
CA TYR A 93 0.01 -14.47 6.11
C TYR A 93 0.49 -15.51 7.13
N LYS A 94 -0.17 -16.68 7.21
CA LYS A 94 0.09 -17.71 8.22
C LYS A 94 1.16 -18.71 7.80
N ALA A 95 1.50 -18.76 6.51
CA ALA A 95 2.51 -19.65 5.98
C ALA A 95 3.25 -19.03 4.80
N PRO A 96 4.52 -19.42 4.56
CA PRO A 96 5.23 -19.02 3.35
C PRO A 96 4.50 -19.47 2.09
N HIS A 97 4.48 -18.62 1.07
CA HIS A 97 3.89 -18.92 -0.23
C HIS A 97 4.82 -18.48 -1.38
N ASN A 98 4.66 -19.11 -2.54
CA ASN A 98 5.60 -18.98 -3.65
C ASN A 98 5.33 -17.79 -4.56
N CYS A 99 4.24 -17.05 -4.36
CA CYS A 99 3.89 -15.89 -5.18
C CYS A 99 3.81 -14.64 -4.30
N LEU A 100 4.94 -14.00 -4.11
CA LEU A 100 5.02 -12.73 -3.40
C LEU A 100 4.66 -11.59 -4.36
N ARG A 101 3.80 -10.69 -3.90
CA ARG A 101 3.25 -9.60 -4.72
C ARG A 101 3.85 -8.25 -4.32
N GLY A 102 3.99 -7.36 -5.29
CA GLY A 102 4.44 -5.99 -5.05
C GLY A 102 3.33 -5.03 -4.64
N GLY A 103 2.08 -5.38 -4.99
CA GLY A 103 0.92 -4.52 -4.73
C GLY A 103 0.24 -4.75 -3.39
N HIS A 104 0.47 -5.90 -2.75
CA HIS A 104 -0.08 -6.25 -1.43
C HIS A 104 0.63 -7.48 -0.87
N GLY A 105 0.25 -7.90 0.35
CA GLY A 105 0.72 -9.15 0.94
C GLY A 105 1.69 -8.98 2.10
N LEU A 106 2.08 -7.76 2.44
CA LEU A 106 2.88 -7.52 3.63
C LEU A 106 1.98 -7.40 4.88
N VAL A 107 2.44 -7.98 5.97
CA VAL A 107 1.99 -7.63 7.32
C VAL A 107 2.98 -6.66 7.93
N SER A 108 2.49 -5.80 8.82
CA SER A 108 3.34 -4.79 9.49
C SER A 108 2.67 -4.31 10.77
N THR A 109 3.36 -3.47 11.50
CA THR A 109 2.82 -2.73 12.64
C THR A 109 2.81 -1.22 12.36
N ALA A 110 1.97 -0.48 13.06
CA ALA A 110 1.95 0.98 12.97
C ALA A 110 3.33 1.60 13.28
N LEU A 111 4.08 1.00 14.22
CA LEU A 111 5.42 1.49 14.59
C LEU A 111 6.44 1.25 13.47
N ASP A 112 6.41 0.10 12.82
CA ASP A 112 7.31 -0.17 11.69
C ASP A 112 6.97 0.71 10.50
N TYR A 113 5.68 0.84 10.18
CA TYR A 113 5.25 1.74 9.11
C TYR A 113 5.62 3.21 9.39
N LEU A 114 5.56 3.65 10.65
CA LEU A 114 5.99 4.99 11.05
C LEU A 114 7.48 5.23 10.76
N LYS A 115 8.36 4.23 10.96
CA LYS A 115 9.80 4.35 10.61
C LYS A 115 9.97 4.60 9.10
N PHE A 116 9.24 3.84 8.26
CA PHE A 116 9.25 4.02 6.82
C PHE A 116 8.73 5.41 6.42
N ALA A 117 7.60 5.83 6.98
CA ALA A 117 7.03 7.16 6.71
C ALA A 117 7.97 8.29 7.15
N ARG A 118 8.62 8.16 8.31
CA ARG A 118 9.61 9.14 8.77
C ARG A 118 10.87 9.18 7.91
N MET A 119 11.34 8.04 7.41
CA MET A 119 12.44 7.99 6.45
C MET A 119 12.10 8.79 5.18
N LEU A 120 10.88 8.63 4.65
CA LEU A 120 10.42 9.41 3.50
C LEU A 120 10.27 10.90 3.83
N LEU A 121 9.73 11.25 5.01
CA LEU A 121 9.61 12.64 5.49
C LEU A 121 10.98 13.31 5.63
N GLN A 122 12.02 12.56 5.98
CA GLN A 122 13.40 13.02 6.08
C GLN A 122 14.15 12.88 4.74
N TYR A 123 13.44 12.82 3.62
CA TYR A 123 14.01 12.72 2.28
C TYR A 123 15.04 11.58 2.14
N GLY A 124 14.63 10.40 2.58
CA GLY A 124 15.38 9.17 2.41
C GLY A 124 16.43 8.90 3.49
N LYS A 125 16.42 9.63 4.62
CA LYS A 125 17.31 9.40 5.77
C LYS A 125 16.58 8.75 6.94
N TRP A 126 17.29 7.86 7.65
CA TRP A 126 16.84 7.26 8.89
C TRP A 126 18.04 6.99 9.81
N GLU A 127 18.01 7.51 11.04
CA GLU A 127 19.04 7.30 12.07
C GLU A 127 20.50 7.43 11.60
N GLY A 128 20.77 8.41 10.71
CA GLY A 128 22.10 8.65 10.15
C GLY A 128 22.37 7.94 8.82
N GLU A 129 21.65 6.88 8.51
CA GLU A 129 21.75 6.16 7.25
C GLU A 129 20.91 6.80 6.14
N ARG A 130 21.31 6.58 4.90
CA ARG A 130 20.58 7.08 3.73
C ARG A 130 20.16 5.92 2.83
N LEU A 131 18.85 5.68 2.75
CA LEU A 131 18.28 4.67 1.88
C LEU A 131 17.99 5.21 0.47
N LEU A 132 17.52 6.46 0.39
CA LEU A 132 17.18 7.11 -0.87
C LEU A 132 17.84 8.50 -0.95
N SER A 133 18.17 8.95 -2.15
CA SER A 133 18.60 10.32 -2.34
C SER A 133 17.44 11.30 -2.10
N HIS A 134 17.77 12.53 -1.70
CA HIS A 134 16.78 13.60 -1.56
C HIS A 134 15.97 13.79 -2.85
N LYS A 135 16.67 13.82 -3.98
CA LYS A 135 16.06 14.00 -5.31
C LYS A 135 15.17 12.81 -5.72
N THR A 136 15.50 11.60 -5.30
CA THR A 136 14.64 10.43 -5.54
C THR A 136 13.30 10.59 -4.81
N VAL A 137 13.33 11.01 -3.53
CA VAL A 137 12.08 11.20 -2.77
C VAL A 137 11.28 12.37 -3.34
N GLU A 138 11.92 13.46 -3.77
CA GLU A 138 11.21 14.54 -4.47
C GLU A 138 10.53 14.03 -5.74
N LEU A 139 11.24 13.22 -6.54
CA LEU A 139 10.68 12.64 -7.77
C LEU A 139 9.51 11.72 -7.48
N MET A 140 9.58 10.91 -6.42
CA MET A 140 8.50 9.98 -6.05
C MET A 140 7.17 10.68 -5.77
N ARG A 141 7.21 11.88 -5.20
CA ARG A 141 6.05 12.64 -4.70
C ARG A 141 5.55 13.75 -5.60
N VAL A 142 5.90 13.75 -6.87
CA VAL A 142 5.36 14.67 -7.87
C VAL A 142 4.46 13.92 -8.85
N ASN A 143 3.45 14.61 -9.39
CA ASN A 143 2.60 14.01 -10.40
C ASN A 143 3.38 13.78 -11.70
N HIS A 144 3.32 12.56 -12.22
CA HIS A 144 3.95 12.14 -13.47
C HIS A 144 2.97 12.01 -14.64
N LEU A 145 1.68 12.21 -14.40
CA LEU A 145 0.65 12.00 -15.42
C LEU A 145 0.32 13.30 -16.15
N SER A 146 0.07 13.19 -17.44
CA SER A 146 -0.46 14.28 -18.27
C SER A 146 -1.88 14.69 -17.83
N SER A 147 -2.23 15.95 -18.06
CA SER A 147 -3.58 16.49 -17.83
C SER A 147 -4.70 15.68 -18.51
N ASP A 148 -4.39 15.00 -19.61
CA ASP A 148 -5.37 14.21 -20.38
C ASP A 148 -5.88 12.97 -19.62
N PHE A 149 -5.22 12.60 -18.52
CA PHE A 149 -5.62 11.46 -17.69
C PHE A 149 -6.56 11.82 -16.54
N PHE A 150 -6.82 13.10 -16.33
CA PHE A 150 -7.64 13.56 -15.22
C PHE A 150 -9.13 13.72 -15.54
N PRO A 151 -10.02 13.49 -14.58
CA PRO A 151 -9.72 12.97 -13.24
C PRO A 151 -9.27 11.51 -13.30
N LEU A 152 -8.36 11.11 -12.40
CA LEU A 152 -8.01 9.71 -12.21
C LEU A 152 -9.21 8.96 -11.64
N GLU A 153 -9.38 7.69 -12.01
CA GLU A 153 -10.50 6.87 -11.53
C GLU A 153 -10.03 5.51 -11.05
N ILE A 154 -10.55 5.08 -9.90
CA ILE A 154 -10.40 3.71 -9.40
C ILE A 154 -11.79 3.14 -9.19
N ARG A 155 -12.10 2.03 -9.88
CA ARG A 155 -13.42 1.36 -9.84
C ARG A 155 -14.59 2.34 -10.01
N ASN A 156 -14.47 3.25 -11.01
CA ASN A 156 -15.44 4.32 -11.30
C ASN A 156 -15.57 5.41 -10.23
N ASN A 157 -14.68 5.44 -9.24
CA ASN A 157 -14.61 6.51 -8.25
C ASN A 157 -13.54 7.51 -8.68
N PRO A 158 -13.89 8.78 -8.97
CA PRO A 158 -12.91 9.80 -9.35
C PRO A 158 -12.07 10.22 -8.14
N LEU A 159 -10.75 10.24 -8.34
CA LEU A 159 -9.78 10.80 -7.40
C LEU A 159 -9.62 12.30 -7.70
N LYS A 160 -10.53 13.11 -7.20
CA LYS A 160 -10.51 14.56 -7.43
C LYS A 160 -9.34 15.21 -6.68
N GLY A 161 -8.65 16.13 -7.34
CA GLY A 161 -7.52 16.84 -6.74
C GLY A 161 -6.25 16.00 -6.53
N GLU A 162 -6.26 14.74 -6.98
CA GLU A 162 -5.13 13.82 -6.83
C GLU A 162 -4.41 13.61 -8.16
N GLY A 163 -3.08 13.59 -8.09
CA GLY A 163 -2.19 13.12 -9.14
C GLY A 163 -1.57 11.78 -8.79
N TRP A 164 -0.63 11.29 -9.61
CA TRP A 164 0.06 10.02 -9.38
C TRP A 164 1.57 10.16 -9.51
N GLY A 165 2.27 9.83 -8.42
CA GLY A 165 3.71 9.78 -8.32
C GLY A 165 4.26 8.40 -8.69
N LEU A 166 5.43 8.05 -8.14
CA LEU A 166 6.00 6.72 -8.31
C LEU A 166 5.39 5.74 -7.28
N GLY A 167 4.24 5.16 -7.64
CA GLY A 167 3.52 4.20 -6.81
C GLY A 167 2.68 4.80 -5.68
N VAL A 168 2.48 6.12 -5.68
CA VAL A 168 1.70 6.84 -4.67
C VAL A 168 0.76 7.85 -5.30
N SER A 169 -0.39 8.09 -4.68
CA SER A 169 -1.22 9.26 -4.94
C SER A 169 -0.53 10.51 -4.39
N VAL A 170 -0.71 11.63 -5.05
CA VAL A 170 -0.16 12.94 -4.64
C VAL A 170 -1.28 13.96 -4.62
N ASN A 171 -1.52 14.60 -3.47
CA ASN A 171 -2.52 15.65 -3.33
C ASN A 171 -2.05 16.91 -4.08
N MET A 172 -2.68 17.19 -5.20
CA MET A 172 -2.40 18.37 -6.03
C MET A 172 -3.28 19.58 -5.66
N ASP A 173 -4.51 19.30 -5.22
CA ASP A 173 -5.50 20.32 -4.84
C ASP A 173 -6.32 19.84 -3.65
N PRO A 174 -5.94 20.25 -2.41
CA PRO A 174 -6.64 19.85 -1.20
C PRO A 174 -8.12 20.22 -1.16
N ALA A 175 -8.52 21.32 -1.84
CA ALA A 175 -9.91 21.75 -1.89
C ALA A 175 -10.77 20.80 -2.72
N GLN A 176 -10.22 20.19 -3.76
CA GLN A 176 -10.92 19.20 -4.59
C GLN A 176 -10.86 17.81 -4.00
N SER A 177 -9.75 17.42 -3.40
CA SER A 177 -9.56 16.09 -2.78
C SER A 177 -10.40 15.93 -1.51
N MET A 178 -10.89 17.03 -0.94
CA MET A 178 -11.61 17.08 0.35
C MET A 178 -10.81 16.41 1.49
N SER A 179 -9.50 16.38 1.35
CA SER A 179 -8.57 15.84 2.34
C SER A 179 -8.07 16.93 3.25
N LEU A 180 -7.95 16.64 4.54
CA LEU A 180 -7.31 17.57 5.52
C LEU A 180 -5.80 17.67 5.33
N GLY A 181 -5.25 16.99 4.34
CA GLY A 181 -3.83 17.07 3.97
C GLY A 181 -3.44 18.41 3.35
N SER A 182 -2.16 18.58 3.14
CA SER A 182 -1.59 19.73 2.41
C SER A 182 -1.30 19.36 0.97
N GLN A 183 -1.20 20.36 0.10
CA GLN A 183 -0.68 20.14 -1.25
C GLN A 183 0.70 19.50 -1.19
N GLY A 184 0.92 18.46 -1.98
CA GLY A 184 2.13 17.65 -1.98
C GLY A 184 2.17 16.56 -0.89
N SER A 185 1.13 16.40 -0.08
CA SER A 185 0.94 15.17 0.70
C SER A 185 0.80 13.97 -0.25
N TYR A 186 1.34 12.85 0.13
CA TYR A 186 1.34 11.65 -0.72
C TYR A 186 1.22 10.37 0.11
N GLY A 187 0.66 9.34 -0.48
CA GLY A 187 0.47 8.04 0.13
C GLY A 187 -0.31 7.09 -0.77
N TRP A 188 -0.46 5.86 -0.31
CA TRP A 188 -1.34 4.90 -0.96
C TRP A 188 -1.65 3.74 -0.02
#